data_c5b2fa297eec0f4d1d18331594282202
#
_entry.id   c5b2fa297eec0f4d1d18331594282202
#
_cell.length_a   1.000
_cell.length_b   1.000
_cell.length_c   1.000
_cell.angle_alpha   90.00
_cell.angle_beta   90.00
_cell.angle_gamma   90.00
#
_symmetry.space_group_name_H-M   'P 1'
#
loop_
_entity.id
_entity.type
_entity.pdbx_description
1 polymer ?
#
loop_
_entity_poly.entity_id
_entity_poly.type
_entity_poly.pdbx_seq_one_letter_code
_entity_poly.pdbx_strand_id
1 'polypeptide(L)'
;MTGMALRIDDIRELQALLADRLVRTPVVRCPGLEARYGRDTRIYAKLEFLQHTGTFKARGALSVLGSLDKAQLAAGVTAVSAGNHAIAVSFAASALGVSAKVVMTR
;
A
#
# COMPACT_ATOMS: atom_id res chain seq x y z
N MET A 1 19.78 -18.25 -0.17
CA MET A 1 19.17 -16.89 -0.32
C MET A 1 19.50 -16.08 0.90
N THR A 2 20.46 -15.19 0.80
CA THR A 2 20.64 -14.14 1.79
C THR A 2 19.48 -13.17 1.63
N GLY A 3 18.48 -13.33 2.48
CA GLY A 3 17.37 -12.37 2.54
C GLY A 3 17.95 -11.00 2.92
N MET A 4 17.90 -10.07 2.00
CA MET A 4 18.29 -8.69 2.26
C MET A 4 17.30 -8.14 3.30
N ALA A 5 17.79 -7.82 4.49
CA ALA A 5 16.96 -7.24 5.54
C ALA A 5 16.45 -5.88 5.06
N LEU A 6 15.16 -5.64 5.21
CA LEU A 6 14.53 -4.36 4.88
C LEU A 6 15.17 -3.25 5.73
N ARG A 7 15.65 -2.20 5.07
CA ARG A 7 16.26 -1.03 5.70
C ARG A 7 15.31 0.16 5.70
N ILE A 8 15.49 1.06 6.64
CA ILE A 8 14.68 2.30 6.68
C ILE A 8 14.90 3.17 5.43
N ASP A 9 16.07 3.12 4.84
CA ASP A 9 16.39 3.88 3.63
C ASP A 9 15.62 3.36 2.42
N ASP A 10 15.40 2.04 2.30
CA ASP A 10 14.56 1.45 1.26
C ASP A 10 13.12 1.99 1.34
N ILE A 11 12.61 2.17 2.56
CA ILE A 11 11.27 2.73 2.79
C ILE A 11 11.22 4.21 2.42
N ARG A 12 12.26 4.97 2.75
CA ARG A 12 12.35 6.41 2.42
C ARG A 12 12.46 6.65 0.92
N GLU A 13 13.28 5.85 0.22
CA GLU A 13 13.40 5.89 -1.23
C GLU A 13 12.05 5.58 -1.91
N LEU A 14 11.37 4.53 -1.46
CA LEU A 14 10.06 4.19 -1.96
C LEU A 14 9.00 5.27 -1.67
N GLN A 15 9.06 5.89 -0.51
CA GLN A 15 8.19 7.02 -0.15
C GLN A 15 8.39 8.19 -1.11
N ALA A 16 9.64 8.53 -1.44
CA ALA A 16 9.95 9.59 -2.39
C ALA A 16 9.44 9.24 -3.80
N LEU A 17 9.67 8.01 -4.24
CA LEU A 17 9.23 7.51 -5.57
C LEU A 17 7.72 7.54 -5.75
N LEU A 18 6.96 7.28 -4.69
CA LEU A 18 5.50 7.18 -4.72
C LEU A 18 4.79 8.45 -4.23
N ALA A 19 5.51 9.53 -3.91
CA ALA A 19 4.96 10.73 -3.29
C ALA A 19 3.79 11.35 -4.07
N ASP A 20 3.89 11.38 -5.40
CA ASP A 20 2.87 11.97 -6.28
C ASP A 20 1.69 11.02 -6.57
N ARG A 21 1.78 9.77 -6.13
CA ARG A 21 0.79 8.73 -6.39
C ARG A 21 0.02 8.28 -5.17
N LEU A 22 0.42 8.74 -3.99
CA LEU A 22 -0.16 8.36 -2.72
C LEU A 22 -0.54 9.59 -1.90
N VAL A 23 -1.64 9.47 -1.17
CA VAL A 23 -2.01 10.48 -0.18
C VAL A 23 -1.10 10.34 1.04
N ARG A 24 -0.53 11.45 1.50
CA ARG A 24 0.13 11.49 2.81
C ARG A 24 -0.95 11.55 3.89
N THR A 25 -1.41 10.39 4.30
CA THR A 25 -2.50 10.28 5.29
C THR A 25 -2.07 10.80 6.65
N PRO A 26 -2.97 11.49 7.38
CA PRO A 26 -2.66 12.02 8.71
C PRO A 26 -2.40 10.91 9.74
N VAL A 27 -1.64 11.27 10.76
CA VAL A 27 -1.48 10.47 11.97
C VAL A 27 -2.09 11.25 13.13
N VAL A 28 -2.99 10.62 13.85
CA VAL A 28 -3.70 11.22 14.99
C VAL A 28 -3.47 10.43 16.26
N ARG A 29 -3.41 11.11 17.38
CA ARG A 29 -3.35 10.45 18.70
C ARG A 29 -4.74 9.96 19.08
N CYS A 30 -4.80 8.80 19.73
CA CYS A 30 -6.04 8.12 20.14
C CYS A 30 -6.18 8.03 21.67
N PRO A 31 -6.49 9.14 22.37
CA PRO A 31 -6.57 9.14 23.84
C PRO A 31 -7.60 8.16 24.40
N GLY A 32 -8.71 7.94 23.69
CA GLY A 32 -9.75 6.98 24.09
C GLY A 32 -9.27 5.53 24.10
N LEU A 33 -8.32 5.17 23.23
CA LEU A 33 -7.67 3.86 23.25
C LEU A 33 -6.61 3.80 24.36
N GLU A 34 -5.82 4.86 24.53
CA GLU A 34 -4.78 4.94 25.55
C GLU A 34 -5.34 4.69 26.97
N ALA A 35 -6.54 5.22 27.25
CA ALA A 35 -7.21 5.04 28.53
C ALA A 35 -7.45 3.56 28.90
N ARG A 36 -7.51 2.66 27.91
CA ARG A 36 -7.69 1.21 28.13
C ARG A 36 -6.38 0.47 28.39
N TYR A 37 -5.24 1.04 28.01
CA TYR A 37 -3.93 0.36 28.03
C TYR A 37 -2.97 0.91 29.09
N GLY A 38 -3.38 1.95 29.84
CA GLY A 38 -2.59 2.53 30.90
C GLY A 38 -1.92 3.86 30.55
N ARG A 39 -1.50 4.60 31.58
CA ARG A 39 -1.06 6.00 31.48
C ARG A 39 0.24 6.21 30.68
N ASP A 40 1.06 5.18 30.58
CA ASP A 40 2.37 5.27 29.91
C ASP A 40 2.30 4.86 28.42
N THR A 41 1.13 4.44 27.97
CA THR A 41 0.94 4.03 26.55
C THR A 41 0.51 5.23 25.72
N ARG A 42 1.18 5.42 24.59
CA ARG A 42 0.78 6.38 23.54
C ARG A 42 0.37 5.61 22.29
N ILE A 43 -0.85 5.87 21.82
CA ILE A 43 -1.43 5.20 20.66
C ILE A 43 -1.71 6.23 19.58
N TYR A 44 -1.18 5.99 18.41
CA TYR A 44 -1.39 6.79 17.21
C TYR A 44 -2.02 5.96 16.11
N ALA A 45 -3.01 6.52 15.43
CA ALA A 45 -3.64 5.92 14.26
C ALA A 45 -3.19 6.66 13.01
N LYS A 46 -2.64 5.94 12.03
CA LYS A 46 -2.44 6.44 10.68
C LYS A 46 -3.71 6.17 9.87
N LEU A 47 -4.36 7.25 9.42
CA LEU A 47 -5.72 7.20 8.85
C LEU A 47 -5.70 6.72 7.38
N GLU A 48 -5.37 5.45 7.16
CA GLU A 48 -5.25 4.85 5.83
C GLU A 48 -6.60 4.66 5.11
N PHE A 49 -7.72 4.84 5.78
CA PHE A 49 -9.03 4.93 5.11
C PHE A 49 -9.17 6.20 4.25
N LEU A 50 -8.29 7.19 4.44
CA LEU A 50 -8.16 8.37 3.58
C LEU A 50 -7.23 8.17 2.38
N GLN A 51 -6.58 6.99 2.28
CA GLN A 51 -5.73 6.67 1.15
C GLN A 51 -6.58 6.38 -0.09
N HIS A 52 -5.99 6.50 -1.28
CA HIS A 52 -6.58 5.95 -2.50
C HIS A 52 -7.02 4.51 -2.26
N THR A 53 -8.19 4.15 -2.73
CA THR A 53 -8.84 2.84 -2.50
C THR A 53 -9.34 2.60 -1.06
N GLY A 54 -9.24 3.58 -0.16
CA GLY A 54 -9.78 3.52 1.20
C GLY A 54 -9.03 2.61 2.16
N THR A 55 -7.84 2.10 1.78
CA THR A 55 -7.00 1.24 2.62
C THR A 55 -5.52 1.41 2.32
N PHE A 56 -4.65 0.90 3.21
CA PHE A 56 -3.19 0.90 3.02
C PHE A 56 -2.70 0.05 1.84
N LYS A 57 -3.54 -0.81 1.27
CA LYS A 57 -3.16 -1.76 0.20
C LYS A 57 -2.64 -1.09 -1.08
N ALA A 58 -3.07 0.13 -1.37
CA ALA A 58 -2.57 0.90 -2.52
C ALA A 58 -1.04 1.10 -2.47
N ARG A 59 -0.46 1.24 -1.27
CA ARG A 59 0.99 1.40 -1.08
C ARG A 59 1.75 0.19 -1.59
N GLY A 60 1.36 -1.01 -1.15
CA GLY A 60 2.00 -2.25 -1.58
C GLY A 60 1.80 -2.55 -3.06
N ALA A 61 0.59 -2.33 -3.58
CA ALA A 61 0.30 -2.55 -4.99
C ALA A 61 1.14 -1.65 -5.90
N LEU A 62 1.22 -0.35 -5.63
CA LEU A 62 2.06 0.59 -6.38
C LEU A 62 3.55 0.25 -6.25
N SER A 63 4.01 -0.14 -5.06
CA SER A 63 5.40 -0.54 -4.82
C SER A 63 5.79 -1.73 -5.69
N VAL A 64 4.98 -2.78 -5.67
CA VAL A 64 5.26 -4.01 -6.44
C VAL A 64 5.18 -3.75 -7.94
N LEU A 65 4.09 -3.14 -8.42
CA LEU A 65 3.94 -2.88 -9.85
C LEU A 65 5.00 -1.90 -10.37
N GLY A 66 5.37 -0.90 -9.57
CA GLY A 66 6.42 0.06 -9.91
C GLY A 66 7.84 -0.54 -9.97
N SER A 67 8.06 -1.71 -9.38
CA SER A 67 9.33 -2.43 -9.41
C SER A 67 9.45 -3.41 -10.59
N LEU A 68 8.37 -3.63 -11.33
CA LEU A 68 8.37 -4.52 -12.50
C LEU A 68 9.09 -3.90 -13.69
N ASP A 69 9.78 -4.73 -14.46
CA ASP A 69 10.42 -4.29 -15.70
C ASP A 69 9.40 -4.10 -16.84
N LYS A 70 9.86 -3.52 -17.95
CA LYS A 70 9.00 -3.22 -19.12
C LYS A 70 8.34 -4.46 -19.71
N ALA A 71 9.03 -5.60 -19.75
CA ALA A 71 8.48 -6.84 -20.28
C ALA A 71 7.39 -7.41 -19.38
N GLN A 72 7.61 -7.38 -18.08
CA GLN A 72 6.62 -7.78 -17.09
C GLN A 72 5.37 -6.88 -17.12
N LEU A 73 5.56 -5.57 -17.21
CA LEU A 73 4.44 -4.63 -17.34
C LEU A 73 3.65 -4.82 -18.64
N ALA A 74 4.34 -5.09 -19.76
CA ALA A 74 3.70 -5.36 -21.03
C ALA A 74 2.87 -6.66 -21.05
N ALA A 75 3.30 -7.68 -20.27
CA ALA A 75 2.55 -8.91 -20.09
C ALA A 75 1.28 -8.72 -19.25
N GLY A 76 1.23 -7.65 -18.48
CA GLY A 76 0.15 -7.37 -17.53
C GLY A 76 0.33 -8.12 -16.20
N VAL A 77 -0.58 -7.87 -15.27
CA VAL A 77 -0.55 -8.45 -13.94
C VAL A 77 -1.81 -9.22 -13.61
N THR A 78 -1.70 -10.22 -12.75
CA THR A 78 -2.83 -10.99 -12.25
C THR A 78 -2.86 -10.97 -10.74
N ALA A 79 -4.06 -10.99 -10.17
CA ALA A 79 -4.27 -11.10 -8.74
C ALA A 79 -5.51 -11.95 -8.44
N VAL A 80 -5.55 -12.52 -7.25
CA VAL A 80 -6.72 -13.25 -6.74
C VAL A 80 -7.15 -12.59 -5.44
N SER A 81 -8.28 -11.92 -5.44
CA SER A 81 -8.85 -11.28 -4.25
C SER A 81 -10.27 -10.81 -4.53
N ALA A 82 -11.15 -10.90 -3.55
CA ALA A 82 -12.50 -10.34 -3.60
C ALA A 82 -12.67 -9.04 -2.79
N GLY A 83 -11.58 -8.44 -2.30
CA GLY A 83 -11.63 -7.29 -1.40
C GLY A 83 -10.58 -6.21 -1.69
N ASN A 84 -10.02 -5.64 -0.65
CA ASN A 84 -9.12 -4.49 -0.71
C ASN A 84 -7.89 -4.68 -1.61
N HIS A 85 -7.37 -5.91 -1.71
CA HIS A 85 -6.24 -6.18 -2.60
C HIS A 85 -6.65 -6.11 -4.08
N ALA A 86 -7.85 -6.60 -4.43
CA ALA A 86 -8.40 -6.48 -5.78
C ALA A 86 -8.48 -5.01 -6.22
N ILE A 87 -9.06 -4.17 -5.36
CA ILE A 87 -9.21 -2.73 -5.61
C ILE A 87 -7.83 -2.06 -5.75
N ALA A 88 -6.89 -2.40 -4.87
CA ALA A 88 -5.55 -1.80 -4.87
C ALA A 88 -4.73 -2.18 -6.12
N VAL A 89 -4.79 -3.44 -6.57
CA VAL A 89 -4.11 -3.89 -7.80
C VAL A 89 -4.71 -3.21 -9.02
N SER A 90 -6.04 -3.11 -9.11
CA SER A 90 -6.73 -2.42 -10.19
C SER A 90 -6.37 -0.93 -10.25
N PHE A 91 -6.31 -0.27 -9.09
CA PHE A 91 -5.87 1.12 -8.97
C PHE A 91 -4.43 1.30 -9.44
N ALA A 92 -3.50 0.49 -8.93
CA ALA A 92 -2.08 0.59 -9.26
C ALA A 92 -1.82 0.30 -10.74
N ALA A 93 -2.48 -0.70 -11.31
CA ALA A 93 -2.38 -1.03 -12.72
C ALA A 93 -2.90 0.12 -13.60
N SER A 94 -4.05 0.70 -13.26
CA SER A 94 -4.59 1.88 -13.95
C SER A 94 -3.64 3.08 -13.87
N ALA A 95 -3.07 3.36 -12.69
CA ALA A 95 -2.14 4.47 -12.48
C ALA A 95 -0.84 4.32 -13.27
N LEU A 96 -0.45 3.10 -13.63
CA LEU A 96 0.76 2.77 -14.39
C LEU A 96 0.48 2.43 -15.86
N GLY A 97 -0.78 2.45 -16.29
CA GLY A 97 -1.16 2.08 -17.67
C GLY A 97 -0.95 0.60 -17.98
N VAL A 98 -1.07 -0.29 -16.97
CA VAL A 98 -0.82 -1.72 -17.08
C VAL A 98 -2.14 -2.48 -17.11
N SER A 99 -2.23 -3.53 -17.94
CA SER A 99 -3.37 -4.44 -17.92
C SER A 99 -3.38 -5.27 -16.63
N ALA A 100 -4.55 -5.38 -16.00
CA ALA A 100 -4.72 -6.21 -14.82
C ALA A 100 -5.91 -7.17 -14.97
N LYS A 101 -5.73 -8.42 -14.57
CA LYS A 101 -6.80 -9.41 -14.45
C LYS A 101 -6.93 -9.83 -12.99
N VAL A 102 -8.08 -9.55 -12.39
CA VAL A 102 -8.34 -9.92 -11.00
C VAL A 102 -9.40 -11.01 -10.96
N VAL A 103 -9.05 -12.14 -10.37
CA VAL A 103 -9.95 -13.26 -10.13
C VAL A 103 -10.58 -13.09 -8.76
N MET A 104 -11.90 -13.11 -8.72
CA MET A 104 -12.68 -12.97 -7.48
C MET A 104 -13.54 -14.22 -7.29
N THR A 105 -13.67 -14.67 -6.04
CA THR A 105 -14.66 -15.67 -5.65
C THR A 105 -16.05 -15.03 -5.66
N ARG A 106 -17.04 -15.83 -6.04
CA ARG A 106 -18.47 -15.47 -5.93
C ARG A 106 -18.94 -15.57 -4.49
#